data_fffa6c607043b5bbbad063985e310e9c
#
_entry.id   fffa6c607043b5bbbad063985e310e9c
#
_cell.length_a   1.000
_cell.length_b   1.000
_cell.length_c   1.000
_cell.angle_alpha   90.00
_cell.angle_beta   90.00
_cell.angle_gamma   90.00
#
_symmetry.space_group_name_H-M   'P 1'
#
loop_
_entity.id
_entity.type
_entity.pdbx_description
1 polymer ?
#
loop_
_entity_poly.entity_id
_entity_poly.type
_entity_poly.pdbx_seq_one_letter_code
_entity_poly.pdbx_strand_id
1 'polypeptide(L)'
;MRSKISCNLILKKILHLRKAKSNKMRYVQLGKIPPKRHTVFKSEDDQFYYEQLFGTEGFHGIASLLYHTHRPTQIKSIGEAKDVTPKIAVEKNVTPRMVKGAKVTAEDDFLESRKVLMLNNDLKMGLAKPRKSPDYFYKNAECDELLFVHAGKGILKTMLGNIQFSVGDYLIIPRGTIYQLELESEENVFLFIEAHSPIYTPKRYRNEFGQLLEHSPFCERDIVPPTFVQPKNEKGDFLIKVKKENQITDFIYATHPFDVVGWDGYFYP
;
A
#
# COMPACT_ATOMS: atom_id res chain seq x y z
N MET A 1 -45.71 -17.71 30.69
CA MET A 1 -45.39 -16.65 29.71
C MET A 1 -43.95 -16.12 29.88
N ARG A 2 -42.96 -16.98 30.21
CA ARG A 2 -41.54 -16.61 30.48
C ARG A 2 -40.48 -17.33 29.66
N SER A 3 -40.81 -18.08 28.60
CA SER A 3 -39.81 -18.90 27.89
C SER A 3 -39.51 -18.47 26.43
N LYS A 4 -40.25 -17.51 25.83
CA LYS A 4 -40.03 -17.10 24.44
C LYS A 4 -39.09 -15.91 24.24
N ILE A 5 -38.76 -15.14 25.30
CA ILE A 5 -37.93 -13.94 25.19
C ILE A 5 -36.43 -14.30 25.24
N SER A 6 -36.06 -15.38 25.93
CA SER A 6 -34.64 -15.81 26.07
C SER A 6 -34.07 -16.38 24.76
N CYS A 7 -34.86 -17.06 23.95
CA CYS A 7 -34.38 -17.71 22.72
C CYS A 7 -34.04 -16.71 21.61
N ASN A 8 -34.78 -15.62 21.49
CA ASN A 8 -34.54 -14.59 20.46
C ASN A 8 -33.28 -13.72 20.75
N LEU A 9 -32.93 -13.51 22.02
CA LEU A 9 -31.70 -12.81 22.38
C LEU A 9 -30.45 -13.70 22.17
N ILE A 10 -30.58 -14.99 22.42
CA ILE A 10 -29.50 -15.95 22.19
C ILE A 10 -29.28 -16.16 20.68
N LEU A 11 -30.36 -16.28 19.90
CA LEU A 11 -30.27 -16.34 18.43
C LEU A 11 -29.68 -15.06 17.81
N LYS A 12 -30.06 -13.87 18.28
CA LYS A 12 -29.42 -12.63 17.86
C LYS A 12 -27.95 -12.51 18.25
N LYS A 13 -27.55 -12.95 19.43
CA LYS A 13 -26.14 -13.04 19.82
C LYS A 13 -25.37 -14.09 19.02
N ILE A 14 -25.96 -15.25 18.71
CA ILE A 14 -25.36 -16.29 17.89
C ILE A 14 -25.28 -15.85 16.41
N LEU A 15 -26.25 -15.08 15.89
CA LEU A 15 -26.14 -14.47 14.55
C LEU A 15 -25.10 -13.32 14.49
N HIS A 16 -24.87 -12.59 15.58
CA HIS A 16 -23.79 -11.60 15.65
C HIS A 16 -22.40 -12.24 15.82
N LEU A 17 -22.31 -13.41 16.42
CA LEU A 17 -21.07 -14.18 16.54
C LEU A 17 -20.77 -15.04 15.29
N ARG A 18 -21.72 -15.20 14.38
CA ARG A 18 -21.55 -15.86 13.06
C ARG A 18 -21.34 -14.89 11.90
N LYS A 19 -20.96 -13.65 12.14
CA LYS A 19 -20.01 -13.00 11.22
C LYS A 19 -18.64 -13.66 11.45
N ALA A 20 -18.58 -14.97 11.17
CA ALA A 20 -17.34 -15.65 10.91
C ALA A 20 -16.60 -14.75 9.92
N LYS A 21 -15.40 -14.30 10.30
CA LYS A 21 -14.42 -13.80 9.33
C LYS A 21 -14.41 -14.87 8.25
N SER A 22 -15.06 -14.62 7.14
CA SER A 22 -14.94 -15.46 5.97
C SER A 22 -13.45 -15.60 5.74
N ASN A 23 -12.93 -16.84 5.76
CA ASN A 23 -11.62 -17.18 5.21
C ASN A 23 -11.68 -16.86 3.71
N LYS A 24 -11.77 -15.56 3.39
CA LYS A 24 -11.67 -15.10 2.02
C LYS A 24 -10.20 -15.20 1.69
N MET A 25 -9.86 -16.00 0.72
CA MET A 25 -8.63 -15.89 -0.05
C MET A 25 -8.30 -14.39 -0.22
N ARG A 26 -7.08 -14.05 -0.57
CA ARG A 26 -6.55 -12.68 -0.76
C ARG A 26 -7.43 -11.69 -1.55
N TYR A 27 -8.57 -12.16 -2.03
CA TYR A 27 -9.55 -11.33 -2.71
C TYR A 27 -10.36 -10.51 -1.69
N VAL A 28 -10.21 -9.22 -1.77
CA VAL A 28 -10.78 -8.26 -0.84
C VAL A 28 -11.90 -7.48 -1.52
N GLN A 29 -12.95 -7.15 -0.78
CA GLN A 29 -14.01 -6.26 -1.19
C GLN A 29 -14.23 -5.24 -0.09
N LEU A 30 -13.98 -3.97 -0.37
CA LEU A 30 -14.10 -2.87 0.58
C LEU A 30 -14.90 -1.72 -0.03
N GLY A 31 -15.67 -1.04 0.83
CA GLY A 31 -16.46 0.12 0.45
C GLY A 31 -17.66 -0.19 -0.45
N LYS A 32 -18.05 0.78 -1.27
CA LYS A 32 -19.17 0.65 -2.22
C LYS A 32 -18.64 0.11 -3.55
N ILE A 33 -19.14 -1.06 -3.95
CA ILE A 33 -18.82 -1.69 -5.24
C ILE A 33 -20.10 -2.08 -5.96
N PRO A 34 -20.13 -2.11 -7.31
CA PRO A 34 -21.30 -2.54 -8.05
C PRO A 34 -21.52 -4.06 -7.89
N PRO A 35 -22.77 -4.54 -8.04
CA PRO A 35 -23.10 -5.97 -7.92
C PRO A 35 -22.45 -6.84 -9.01
N LYS A 36 -22.08 -6.24 -10.14
CA LYS A 36 -21.35 -6.86 -11.24
C LYS A 36 -20.23 -5.95 -11.70
N ARG A 37 -19.11 -6.54 -12.10
CA ARG A 37 -17.97 -5.79 -12.70
C ARG A 37 -18.36 -5.22 -14.05
N HIS A 38 -17.71 -4.13 -14.44
CA HIS A 38 -17.87 -3.46 -15.73
C HIS A 38 -19.32 -3.06 -16.05
N THR A 39 -20.07 -2.67 -15.02
CA THR A 39 -21.42 -2.10 -15.17
C THR A 39 -21.38 -0.62 -14.84
N VAL A 40 -22.41 0.09 -15.32
CA VAL A 40 -22.63 1.48 -14.92
C VAL A 40 -22.81 1.53 -13.41
N PHE A 41 -21.93 2.28 -12.73
CA PHE A 41 -21.96 2.47 -11.29
C PHE A 41 -22.10 3.97 -10.96
N LYS A 42 -23.13 4.31 -10.21
CA LYS A 42 -23.48 5.67 -9.88
C LYS A 42 -23.64 5.87 -8.38
N SER A 43 -23.45 7.10 -7.94
CA SER A 43 -23.78 7.57 -6.59
C SER A 43 -25.30 7.70 -6.43
N GLU A 44 -25.73 7.99 -5.22
CA GLU A 44 -27.13 8.31 -4.89
C GLU A 44 -27.62 9.58 -5.61
N ASP A 45 -26.71 10.51 -5.93
CA ASP A 45 -26.95 11.75 -6.68
C ASP A 45 -26.87 11.56 -8.20
N ASP A 46 -26.97 10.33 -8.71
CA ASP A 46 -26.88 9.96 -10.14
C ASP A 46 -25.56 10.34 -10.83
N GLN A 47 -24.49 10.62 -10.08
CA GLN A 47 -23.17 10.89 -10.62
C GLN A 47 -22.42 9.57 -10.85
N PHE A 48 -21.68 9.50 -11.98
CA PHE A 48 -20.86 8.32 -12.28
C PHE A 48 -19.66 8.22 -11.38
N TYR A 49 -19.38 7.00 -10.88
CA TYR A 49 -18.07 6.64 -10.37
C TYR A 49 -17.17 6.20 -11.53
N TYR A 50 -15.88 6.52 -11.40
CA TYR A 50 -14.89 6.22 -12.44
C TYR A 50 -14.14 4.94 -12.08
N GLU A 51 -14.20 3.96 -12.99
CA GLU A 51 -13.51 2.68 -12.80
C GLU A 51 -12.02 2.81 -13.16
N GLN A 52 -11.15 2.29 -12.30
CA GLN A 52 -9.74 2.13 -12.55
C GLN A 52 -9.34 0.66 -12.40
N LEU A 53 -8.77 0.06 -13.44
CA LEU A 53 -8.05 -1.20 -13.30
C LEU A 53 -6.67 -0.90 -12.69
N PHE A 54 -6.42 -1.43 -11.51
CA PHE A 54 -5.15 -1.32 -10.80
C PHE A 54 -4.45 -2.66 -10.81
N GLY A 55 -3.35 -2.76 -11.54
CA GLY A 55 -2.50 -3.93 -11.64
C GLY A 55 -1.03 -3.54 -11.70
N THR A 56 -0.15 -4.39 -11.21
CA THR A 56 1.30 -4.13 -11.18
C THR A 56 2.02 -4.61 -12.43
N GLU A 57 1.33 -5.39 -13.28
CA GLU A 57 1.84 -5.96 -14.53
C GLU A 57 0.98 -5.56 -15.74
N GLY A 58 0.44 -4.34 -15.74
CA GLY A 58 -0.45 -3.85 -16.78
C GLY A 58 -1.79 -4.61 -16.82
N PHE A 59 -2.18 -5.15 -17.96
CA PHE A 59 -3.41 -5.95 -18.12
C PHE A 59 -3.21 -7.43 -17.81
N HIS A 60 -2.04 -7.83 -17.36
CA HIS A 60 -1.70 -9.21 -17.07
C HIS A 60 -1.59 -9.43 -15.56
N GLY A 61 -1.83 -10.68 -15.12
CA GLY A 61 -1.66 -11.05 -13.72
C GLY A 61 -2.80 -10.59 -12.81
N ILE A 62 -2.45 -10.36 -11.54
CA ILE A 62 -3.37 -9.99 -10.48
C ILE A 62 -3.73 -8.51 -10.58
N ALA A 63 -5.01 -8.20 -10.52
CA ALA A 63 -5.51 -6.83 -10.60
C ALA A 63 -6.70 -6.60 -9.67
N SER A 64 -6.91 -5.34 -9.32
CA SER A 64 -8.07 -4.85 -8.57
C SER A 64 -8.83 -3.82 -9.39
N LEU A 65 -10.14 -3.72 -9.16
CA LEU A 65 -10.97 -2.66 -9.71
C LEU A 65 -11.27 -1.65 -8.60
N LEU A 66 -10.90 -0.41 -8.83
CA LEU A 66 -11.16 0.71 -7.95
C LEU A 66 -12.24 1.59 -8.57
N TYR A 67 -13.10 2.12 -7.74
CA TYR A 67 -14.17 3.04 -8.13
C TYR A 67 -13.94 4.39 -7.47
N HIS A 68 -13.68 5.41 -8.27
CA HIS A 68 -13.31 6.75 -7.84
C HIS A 68 -14.48 7.74 -7.94
N THR A 69 -14.52 8.69 -7.03
CA THR A 69 -15.45 9.84 -7.15
C THR A 69 -15.05 10.76 -8.30
N HIS A 70 -13.74 10.90 -8.54
CA HIS A 70 -13.17 11.73 -9.60
C HIS A 70 -12.35 10.87 -10.57
N ARG A 71 -12.10 11.41 -11.77
CA ARG A 71 -11.19 10.73 -12.70
C ARG A 71 -9.79 10.64 -12.10
N PRO A 72 -9.18 9.46 -12.02
CA PRO A 72 -7.92 9.25 -11.29
C PRO A 72 -6.69 9.94 -11.94
N THR A 73 -6.84 10.58 -13.08
CA THR A 73 -5.77 11.22 -13.84
C THR A 73 -5.97 12.73 -14.02
N GLN A 74 -6.60 13.41 -13.06
CA GLN A 74 -6.79 14.87 -13.11
C GLN A 74 -5.55 15.62 -12.62
N ILE A 75 -4.54 15.67 -13.47
CA ILE A 75 -3.28 16.38 -13.21
C ILE A 75 -3.43 17.84 -13.65
N LYS A 76 -3.13 18.80 -12.76
CA LYS A 76 -3.09 20.23 -13.06
C LYS A 76 -1.75 20.66 -13.61
N SER A 77 -0.66 20.19 -13.02
CA SER A 77 0.69 20.54 -13.42
C SER A 77 1.68 19.44 -13.08
N ILE A 78 2.78 19.44 -13.79
CA ILE A 78 3.92 18.54 -13.60
C ILE A 78 5.14 19.42 -13.41
N GLY A 79 5.85 19.22 -12.30
CA GLY A 79 7.09 19.90 -11.97
C GLY A 79 8.31 19.32 -12.70
N GLU A 80 9.47 19.87 -12.36
CA GLU A 80 10.74 19.36 -12.87
C GLU A 80 11.11 18.04 -12.19
N ALA A 81 11.78 17.16 -12.93
CA ALA A 81 12.25 15.89 -12.41
C ALA A 81 13.56 16.08 -11.64
N LYS A 82 13.60 15.63 -10.40
CA LYS A 82 14.79 15.60 -9.55
C LYS A 82 15.46 14.23 -9.67
N ASP A 83 16.73 14.20 -10.09
CA ASP A 83 17.54 12.97 -10.12
C ASP A 83 17.84 12.48 -8.71
N VAL A 84 17.51 11.22 -8.45
CA VAL A 84 17.78 10.49 -7.19
C VAL A 84 18.57 9.21 -7.43
N THR A 85 19.33 9.17 -8.52
CA THR A 85 20.20 8.04 -8.84
C THR A 85 21.19 7.78 -7.71
N PRO A 86 21.24 6.58 -7.15
CA PRO A 86 22.20 6.25 -6.10
C PRO A 86 23.63 6.36 -6.60
N LYS A 87 24.51 6.96 -5.79
CA LYS A 87 25.95 6.95 -6.07
C LYS A 87 26.52 5.57 -5.81
N ILE A 88 27.14 4.98 -6.82
CA ILE A 88 27.73 3.65 -6.74
C ILE A 88 29.20 3.76 -6.33
N ALA A 89 29.58 3.05 -5.26
CA ALA A 89 30.97 2.88 -4.91
C ALA A 89 31.63 1.88 -5.88
N VAL A 90 32.53 2.37 -6.72
CA VAL A 90 33.28 1.51 -7.65
C VAL A 90 34.53 1.01 -6.95
N GLU A 91 34.66 -0.32 -6.81
CA GLU A 91 35.80 -0.94 -6.19
C GLU A 91 36.38 -2.05 -7.07
N LYS A 92 37.73 -2.16 -7.05
CA LYS A 92 38.44 -3.15 -7.87
C LYS A 92 38.21 -4.59 -7.40
N ASN A 93 38.01 -4.79 -6.09
CA ASN A 93 37.85 -6.11 -5.48
C ASN A 93 36.57 -6.21 -4.70
N VAL A 94 35.84 -7.31 -4.86
CA VAL A 94 34.70 -7.66 -4.01
C VAL A 94 35.22 -8.18 -2.69
N THR A 95 34.96 -7.45 -1.61
CA THR A 95 35.34 -7.84 -0.24
C THR A 95 34.10 -7.95 0.65
N PRO A 96 34.07 -8.88 1.61
CA PRO A 96 33.02 -8.93 2.60
C PRO A 96 32.91 -7.61 3.37
N ARG A 97 31.68 -7.10 3.56
CA ARG A 97 31.44 -5.83 4.23
C ARG A 97 30.32 -5.92 5.23
N MET A 98 30.44 -5.14 6.27
CA MET A 98 29.38 -4.87 7.22
C MET A 98 29.02 -3.39 7.16
N VAL A 99 27.75 -3.10 6.87
CA VAL A 99 27.22 -1.74 6.90
C VAL A 99 26.64 -1.46 8.29
N LYS A 100 27.16 -0.44 8.98
CA LYS A 100 26.64 -0.01 10.29
C LYS A 100 25.43 0.91 10.09
N GLY A 101 24.23 0.37 10.01
CA GLY A 101 22.98 1.12 9.80
C GLY A 101 22.69 2.17 10.86
N ALA A 102 23.20 1.99 12.10
CA ALA A 102 23.09 3.00 13.16
C ALA A 102 23.73 4.35 12.78
N LYS A 103 24.72 4.35 11.87
CA LYS A 103 25.40 5.57 11.42
C LYS A 103 24.66 6.33 10.31
N VAL A 104 23.56 5.78 9.77
CA VAL A 104 22.71 6.50 8.82
C VAL A 104 22.02 7.64 9.55
N THR A 105 22.21 8.86 9.05
CA THR A 105 21.61 10.06 9.65
C THR A 105 20.11 10.10 9.43
N ALA A 106 19.38 10.59 10.42
CA ALA A 106 17.95 10.85 10.30
C ALA A 106 17.72 12.20 9.61
N GLU A 107 16.70 12.28 8.75
CA GLU A 107 16.27 13.49 8.05
C GLU A 107 14.81 13.80 8.40
N ASP A 108 14.38 15.02 8.17
CA ASP A 108 12.99 15.39 8.42
C ASP A 108 12.04 14.72 7.41
N ASP A 109 12.40 14.77 6.14
CA ASP A 109 11.60 14.22 5.04
C ASP A 109 11.81 12.72 4.84
N PHE A 110 10.72 11.99 4.53
CA PHE A 110 10.77 10.54 4.31
C PHE A 110 11.64 10.14 3.12
N LEU A 111 11.49 10.81 1.97
CA LEU A 111 12.25 10.46 0.76
C LEU A 111 13.73 10.85 0.89
N GLU A 112 14.03 11.97 1.52
CA GLU A 112 15.41 12.42 1.77
C GLU A 112 16.10 11.52 2.80
N SER A 113 15.35 10.96 3.76
CA SER A 113 15.88 10.04 4.75
C SER A 113 16.28 8.67 4.18
N ARG A 114 15.85 8.33 2.97
CA ARG A 114 16.15 7.05 2.31
C ARG A 114 17.60 7.02 1.82
N LYS A 115 18.43 6.23 2.46
CA LYS A 115 19.84 6.05 2.09
C LYS A 115 20.01 4.63 1.54
N VAL A 116 20.28 4.53 0.24
CA VAL A 116 20.55 3.24 -0.42
C VAL A 116 21.91 2.72 0.05
N LEU A 117 21.95 1.50 0.54
CA LEU A 117 23.14 0.84 1.07
C LEU A 117 23.67 -0.25 0.12
N MET A 118 22.77 -0.93 -0.56
CA MET A 118 23.07 -1.98 -1.53
C MET A 118 22.11 -1.90 -2.70
N LEU A 119 22.58 -2.18 -3.88
CA LEU A 119 21.76 -2.23 -5.09
C LEU A 119 22.35 -3.17 -6.13
N ASN A 120 21.48 -3.67 -6.96
CA ASN A 120 21.80 -4.31 -8.24
C ASN A 120 20.77 -3.88 -9.30
N ASN A 121 20.71 -4.58 -10.43
CA ASN A 121 19.76 -4.26 -11.50
C ASN A 121 18.30 -4.57 -11.14
N ASP A 122 18.07 -5.44 -10.15
CA ASP A 122 16.72 -5.94 -9.80
C ASP A 122 16.13 -5.23 -8.60
N LEU A 123 16.98 -4.80 -7.65
CA LEU A 123 16.52 -4.23 -6.39
C LEU A 123 17.49 -3.20 -5.78
N LYS A 124 16.93 -2.32 -4.95
CA LYS A 124 17.65 -1.40 -4.07
C LYS A 124 17.24 -1.70 -2.63
N MET A 125 18.21 -1.69 -1.74
CA MET A 125 17.99 -1.88 -0.30
C MET A 125 18.67 -0.77 0.49
N GLY A 126 18.02 -0.27 1.51
CA GLY A 126 18.58 0.80 2.34
C GLY A 126 17.82 1.03 3.63
N LEU A 127 18.17 2.11 4.30
CA LEU A 127 17.50 2.56 5.51
C LEU A 127 16.88 3.93 5.29
N ALA A 128 15.69 4.13 5.87
CA ALA A 128 15.01 5.40 5.97
C ALA A 128 14.79 5.73 7.45
N LYS A 129 15.18 6.96 7.86
CA LYS A 129 15.02 7.44 9.24
C LYS A 129 14.31 8.80 9.22
N PRO A 130 13.01 8.87 8.86
CA PRO A 130 12.25 10.11 8.84
C PRO A 130 11.92 10.56 10.26
N ARG A 131 12.01 11.88 10.52
CA ARG A 131 11.58 12.48 11.80
C ARG A 131 10.15 12.99 11.75
N LYS A 132 9.66 13.35 10.55
CA LYS A 132 8.33 13.95 10.38
C LYS A 132 7.50 13.17 9.36
N SER A 133 6.20 13.19 9.56
CA SER A 133 5.26 12.74 8.55
C SER A 133 5.35 13.64 7.32
N PRO A 134 5.41 13.08 6.09
CA PRO A 134 5.40 13.89 4.88
C PRO A 134 4.05 14.61 4.72
N ASP A 135 4.08 15.84 4.23
CA ASP A 135 2.91 16.65 3.87
C ASP A 135 2.44 16.43 2.41
N TYR A 136 3.06 15.50 1.72
CA TYR A 136 2.76 15.10 0.34
C TYR A 136 2.34 13.63 0.26
N PHE A 137 1.72 13.26 -0.86
CA PHE A 137 1.51 11.87 -1.24
C PHE A 137 2.70 11.37 -2.05
N TYR A 138 2.96 10.07 -1.97
CA TYR A 138 4.05 9.46 -2.73
C TYR A 138 3.55 8.26 -3.52
N LYS A 139 4.15 8.04 -4.67
CA LYS A 139 3.93 6.88 -5.53
C LYS A 139 5.25 6.41 -6.14
N ASN A 140 5.62 5.15 -5.91
CA ASN A 140 6.64 4.49 -6.69
C ASN A 140 6.00 3.87 -7.93
N ALA A 141 6.32 4.37 -9.12
CA ALA A 141 5.73 3.90 -10.38
C ALA A 141 6.60 2.83 -11.07
N GLU A 142 7.77 2.51 -10.51
CA GLU A 142 8.71 1.54 -11.12
C GLU A 142 8.90 0.26 -10.30
N CYS A 143 8.75 0.34 -8.97
CA CYS A 143 9.10 -0.74 -8.06
C CYS A 143 7.96 -1.04 -7.10
N ASP A 144 7.83 -2.30 -6.70
CA ASP A 144 7.17 -2.66 -5.46
C ASP A 144 8.08 -2.28 -4.29
N GLU A 145 7.49 -1.83 -3.19
CA GLU A 145 8.23 -1.43 -2.00
C GLU A 145 7.91 -2.35 -0.83
N LEU A 146 8.95 -2.70 -0.08
CA LEU A 146 8.83 -3.34 1.22
C LEU A 146 9.47 -2.41 2.25
N LEU A 147 8.72 -2.08 3.31
CA LEU A 147 9.22 -1.36 4.46
C LEU A 147 9.15 -2.27 5.69
N PHE A 148 10.28 -2.71 6.21
CA PHE A 148 10.33 -3.37 7.51
C PHE A 148 10.47 -2.33 8.61
N VAL A 149 9.56 -2.32 9.55
CA VAL A 149 9.52 -1.38 10.66
C VAL A 149 10.49 -1.84 11.75
N HIS A 150 11.71 -1.29 11.78
CA HIS A 150 12.71 -1.59 12.80
C HIS A 150 12.46 -0.79 14.09
N ALA A 151 12.02 0.46 13.97
CA ALA A 151 11.60 1.30 15.08
C ALA A 151 10.46 2.22 14.64
N GLY A 152 9.60 2.57 15.59
CA GLY A 152 8.47 3.45 15.36
C GLY A 152 7.15 2.73 15.14
N LYS A 153 6.10 3.52 15.02
CA LYS A 153 4.71 3.10 14.72
C LYS A 153 4.00 4.22 13.98
N GLY A 154 2.87 3.89 13.37
CA GLY A 154 2.07 4.88 12.66
C GLY A 154 1.01 4.26 11.75
N ILE A 155 0.60 5.01 10.75
CA ILE A 155 -0.42 4.63 9.79
C ILE A 155 0.13 4.80 8.37
N LEU A 156 0.08 3.72 7.60
CA LEU A 156 0.23 3.77 6.16
C LEU A 156 -1.14 4.09 5.56
N LYS A 157 -1.35 5.33 5.14
CA LYS A 157 -2.55 5.77 4.44
C LYS A 157 -2.38 5.52 2.96
N THR A 158 -3.34 4.84 2.33
CA THR A 158 -3.29 4.54 0.90
C THR A 158 -4.63 4.83 0.22
N MET A 159 -4.63 4.89 -1.10
CA MET A 159 -5.86 4.96 -1.88
C MET A 159 -6.76 3.73 -1.70
N LEU A 160 -6.24 2.62 -1.17
CA LEU A 160 -6.98 1.38 -0.91
C LEU A 160 -7.54 1.30 0.52
N GLY A 161 -7.13 2.21 1.41
CA GLY A 161 -7.45 2.25 2.83
C GLY A 161 -6.21 2.39 3.71
N ASN A 162 -6.39 2.31 5.01
CA ASN A 162 -5.34 2.51 5.99
C ASN A 162 -4.84 1.21 6.60
N ILE A 163 -3.54 1.13 6.87
CA ILE A 163 -2.88 0.05 7.60
C ILE A 163 -2.13 0.65 8.78
N GLN A 164 -2.46 0.24 9.99
CA GLN A 164 -1.65 0.55 11.18
C GLN A 164 -0.40 -0.32 11.17
N PHE A 165 0.73 0.25 11.56
CA PHE A 165 1.98 -0.47 11.66
C PHE A 165 2.73 -0.19 12.97
N SER A 166 3.52 -1.16 13.38
CA SER A 166 4.36 -1.13 14.57
C SER A 166 5.67 -1.87 14.32
N VAL A 167 6.56 -1.86 15.31
CA VAL A 167 7.85 -2.56 15.25
C VAL A 167 7.66 -4.04 14.92
N GLY A 168 8.39 -4.52 13.93
CA GLY A 168 8.35 -5.91 13.47
C GLY A 168 7.47 -6.15 12.25
N ASP A 169 6.63 -5.18 11.87
CA ASP A 169 5.75 -5.30 10.71
C ASP A 169 6.51 -5.11 9.38
N TYR A 170 6.02 -5.79 8.36
CA TYR A 170 6.41 -5.64 6.96
C TYR A 170 5.27 -4.98 6.20
N LEU A 171 5.50 -3.79 5.67
CA LEU A 171 4.56 -3.10 4.79
C LEU A 171 4.95 -3.41 3.35
N ILE A 172 4.07 -4.08 2.62
CA ILE A 172 4.24 -4.36 1.19
C ILE A 172 3.36 -3.39 0.41
N ILE A 173 3.97 -2.58 -0.42
CA ILE A 173 3.31 -1.52 -1.17
C ILE A 173 3.53 -1.80 -2.67
N PRO A 174 2.49 -2.29 -3.38
CA PRO A 174 2.59 -2.53 -4.81
C PRO A 174 2.89 -1.24 -5.58
N ARG A 175 3.66 -1.34 -6.66
CA ARG A 175 3.95 -0.20 -7.55
C ARG A 175 2.67 0.48 -8.01
N GLY A 176 2.71 1.79 -8.13
CA GLY A 176 1.55 2.58 -8.54
C GLY A 176 0.59 2.93 -7.40
N THR A 177 0.73 2.32 -6.22
CA THR A 177 -0.06 2.70 -5.05
C THR A 177 0.30 4.12 -4.61
N ILE A 178 -0.70 4.99 -4.49
CA ILE A 178 -0.52 6.30 -3.89
C ILE A 178 -0.68 6.15 -2.38
N TYR A 179 0.31 6.63 -1.63
CA TYR A 179 0.29 6.52 -0.17
C TYR A 179 0.90 7.73 0.54
N GLN A 180 0.65 7.82 1.83
CA GLN A 180 1.25 8.77 2.75
C GLN A 180 1.53 8.09 4.08
N LEU A 181 2.70 8.30 4.66
CA LEU A 181 3.04 7.81 6.00
C LEU A 181 2.63 8.84 7.06
N GLU A 182 1.86 8.40 8.05
CA GLU A 182 1.66 9.16 9.27
C GLU A 182 2.47 8.51 10.39
N LEU A 183 3.48 9.24 10.88
CA LEU A 183 4.39 8.77 11.91
C LEU A 183 3.88 9.22 13.28
N GLU A 184 3.77 8.29 14.21
CA GLU A 184 3.28 8.55 15.57
C GLU A 184 4.41 8.46 16.61
N SER A 185 5.65 8.22 16.18
CA SER A 185 6.81 8.10 17.04
C SER A 185 7.85 9.17 16.73
N GLU A 186 8.64 9.57 17.72
CA GLU A 186 9.77 10.49 17.54
C GLU A 186 10.92 9.82 16.77
N GLU A 187 11.18 8.54 17.05
CA GLU A 187 12.17 7.75 16.33
C GLU A 187 11.48 6.79 15.38
N ASN A 188 11.86 6.85 14.10
CA ASN A 188 11.36 5.95 13.07
C ASN A 188 12.54 5.42 12.25
N VAL A 189 12.59 4.10 12.11
CA VAL A 189 13.64 3.42 11.32
C VAL A 189 12.98 2.34 10.48
N PHE A 190 13.09 2.48 9.17
CA PHE A 190 12.63 1.49 8.21
C PHE A 190 13.81 0.91 7.42
N LEU A 191 13.89 -0.42 7.33
CA LEU A 191 14.62 -1.04 6.23
C LEU A 191 13.70 -1.01 5.02
N PHE A 192 14.11 -0.40 3.93
CA PHE A 192 13.34 -0.41 2.69
C PHE A 192 14.00 -1.30 1.64
N ILE A 193 13.16 -1.94 0.84
CA ILE A 193 13.53 -2.64 -0.38
C ILE A 193 12.64 -2.12 -1.49
N GLU A 194 13.22 -1.73 -2.62
CA GLU A 194 12.52 -1.45 -3.87
C GLU A 194 12.88 -2.55 -4.86
N ALA A 195 11.88 -3.26 -5.36
CA ALA A 195 12.06 -4.35 -6.30
C ALA A 195 11.38 -4.07 -7.64
N HIS A 196 12.11 -4.21 -8.74
CA HIS A 196 11.53 -4.07 -10.08
C HIS A 196 10.58 -5.22 -10.44
N SER A 197 10.78 -6.39 -9.86
CA SER A 197 9.80 -7.48 -9.93
C SER A 197 8.75 -7.35 -8.81
N PRO A 198 7.53 -7.87 -9.01
CA PRO A 198 6.53 -7.94 -7.96
C PRO A 198 7.01 -8.75 -6.76
N ILE A 199 6.62 -8.31 -5.56
CA ILE A 199 6.90 -9.01 -4.31
C ILE A 199 5.79 -10.04 -4.07
N TYR A 200 6.08 -11.32 -4.32
CA TYR A 200 5.13 -12.43 -4.19
C TYR A 200 5.39 -13.30 -2.97
N THR A 201 4.31 -13.95 -2.52
CA THR A 201 4.45 -15.13 -1.68
C THR A 201 5.14 -16.25 -2.47
N PRO A 202 6.20 -16.87 -1.94
CA PRO A 202 6.91 -17.96 -2.63
C PRO A 202 5.97 -19.09 -3.06
N LYS A 203 6.19 -19.64 -4.27
CA LYS A 203 5.36 -20.72 -4.83
C LYS A 203 5.29 -21.94 -3.89
N ARG A 204 6.37 -22.25 -3.14
CA ARG A 204 6.42 -23.36 -2.17
C ARG A 204 5.43 -23.22 -1.02
N TYR A 205 4.85 -22.03 -0.80
CA TYR A 205 3.85 -21.77 0.24
C TYR A 205 2.44 -21.69 -0.32
N ARG A 206 2.25 -22.08 -1.58
CA ARG A 206 0.95 -22.11 -2.25
C ARG A 206 0.64 -23.51 -2.77
N ASN A 207 -0.64 -23.84 -2.87
CA ASN A 207 -1.09 -25.00 -3.63
C ASN A 207 -1.16 -24.68 -5.14
N GLU A 208 -1.52 -25.67 -5.95
CA GLU A 208 -1.68 -25.54 -7.40
C GLU A 208 -2.75 -24.50 -7.83
N PHE A 209 -3.69 -24.17 -6.94
CA PHE A 209 -4.72 -23.15 -7.16
C PHE A 209 -4.32 -21.76 -6.67
N GLY A 210 -3.10 -21.58 -6.15
CA GLY A 210 -2.59 -20.31 -5.66
C GLY A 210 -2.98 -19.96 -4.21
N GLN A 211 -3.70 -20.83 -3.50
CA GLN A 211 -4.04 -20.64 -2.10
C GLN A 211 -2.81 -20.84 -1.22
N LEU A 212 -2.67 -20.05 -0.16
CA LEU A 212 -1.61 -20.24 0.82
C LEU A 212 -1.81 -21.53 1.62
N LEU A 213 -0.70 -22.19 1.90
CA LEU A 213 -0.69 -23.41 2.75
C LEU A 213 -0.76 -22.99 4.22
N GLU A 214 -1.76 -23.48 4.94
CA GLU A 214 -1.95 -23.16 6.36
C GLU A 214 -0.75 -23.55 7.25
N HIS A 215 -0.03 -24.62 6.88
CA HIS A 215 1.15 -25.10 7.60
C HIS A 215 2.48 -24.45 7.18
N SER A 216 2.43 -23.46 6.29
CA SER A 216 3.62 -22.69 5.91
C SER A 216 4.05 -21.76 7.06
N PRO A 217 5.30 -21.24 7.05
CA PRO A 217 5.78 -20.29 8.06
C PRO A 217 4.87 -19.06 8.21
N PHE A 218 4.16 -18.70 7.13
CA PHE A 218 3.10 -17.67 7.15
C PHE A 218 1.96 -18.07 6.22
N CYS A 219 0.76 -17.57 6.50
CA CYS A 219 -0.44 -17.82 5.70
C CYS A 219 -1.37 -16.58 5.75
N GLU A 220 -2.62 -16.71 5.27
CA GLU A 220 -3.58 -15.60 5.25
C GLU A 220 -3.80 -14.91 6.61
N ARG A 221 -3.64 -15.62 7.74
CA ARG A 221 -3.78 -15.03 9.10
C ARG A 221 -2.74 -13.94 9.36
N ASP A 222 -1.58 -14.03 8.69
CA ASP A 222 -0.43 -13.13 8.90
C ASP A 222 -0.48 -11.91 7.94
N ILE A 223 -1.45 -11.90 7.02
CA ILE A 223 -1.62 -10.83 6.03
C ILE A 223 -2.77 -9.94 6.46
N VAL A 224 -2.46 -8.66 6.67
CA VAL A 224 -3.45 -7.65 7.09
C VAL A 224 -3.77 -6.75 5.90
N PRO A 225 -5.01 -6.82 5.36
CA PRO A 225 -5.46 -5.91 4.32
C PRO A 225 -5.73 -4.51 4.88
N PRO A 226 -5.77 -3.47 4.01
CA PRO A 226 -6.16 -2.14 4.44
C PRO A 226 -7.57 -2.12 5.06
N THR A 227 -7.75 -1.27 6.06
CA THR A 227 -9.07 -0.94 6.59
C THR A 227 -9.68 0.17 5.75
N PHE A 228 -10.91 -0.03 5.27
CA PHE A 228 -11.59 0.97 4.47
C PHE A 228 -11.76 2.29 5.23
N VAL A 229 -11.51 3.40 4.53
CA VAL A 229 -11.71 4.76 5.03
C VAL A 229 -12.66 5.48 4.07
N GLN A 230 -13.50 6.36 4.60
CA GLN A 230 -14.41 7.15 3.78
C GLN A 230 -13.64 7.95 2.71
N PRO A 231 -14.10 7.93 1.47
CA PRO A 231 -13.42 8.62 0.38
C PRO A 231 -13.39 10.13 0.60
N LYS A 232 -12.29 10.74 0.19
CA LYS A 232 -12.08 12.19 0.23
C LYS A 232 -12.60 12.83 -1.05
N ASN A 233 -13.76 13.47 -0.98
CA ASN A 233 -14.34 14.19 -2.11
C ASN A 233 -13.91 15.67 -2.08
N GLU A 234 -12.61 15.93 -2.17
CA GLU A 234 -12.03 17.26 -2.05
C GLU A 234 -11.39 17.69 -3.35
N LYS A 235 -11.62 18.95 -3.76
CA LYS A 235 -10.93 19.60 -4.88
C LYS A 235 -9.90 20.57 -4.32
N GLY A 236 -8.72 20.63 -4.95
CA GLY A 236 -7.64 21.46 -4.47
C GLY A 236 -6.35 21.20 -5.23
N ASP A 237 -5.24 21.53 -4.61
CA ASP A 237 -3.91 21.26 -5.10
C ASP A 237 -3.25 20.23 -4.19
N PHE A 238 -3.18 18.98 -4.66
CA PHE A 238 -2.61 17.88 -3.91
C PHE A 238 -1.29 17.47 -4.53
N LEU A 239 -0.21 17.64 -3.78
CA LEU A 239 1.13 17.29 -4.21
C LEU A 239 1.35 15.78 -4.13
N ILE A 240 1.66 15.16 -5.26
CA ILE A 240 2.06 13.76 -5.35
C ILE A 240 3.46 13.68 -5.92
N LYS A 241 4.42 13.17 -5.15
CA LYS A 241 5.76 12.88 -5.61
C LYS A 241 5.78 11.51 -6.28
N VAL A 242 6.10 11.47 -7.56
CA VAL A 242 6.12 10.22 -8.35
C VAL A 242 7.57 9.86 -8.65
N LYS A 243 7.97 8.66 -8.22
CA LYS A 243 9.28 8.10 -8.54
C LYS A 243 9.20 7.20 -9.76
N LYS A 244 10.03 7.50 -10.77
CA LYS A 244 10.21 6.68 -11.96
C LYS A 244 11.62 6.89 -12.54
N GLU A 245 12.28 5.83 -12.97
CA GLU A 245 13.61 5.86 -13.64
C GLU A 245 14.67 6.64 -12.84
N ASN A 246 14.72 6.42 -11.51
CA ASN A 246 15.56 7.17 -10.57
C ASN A 246 15.32 8.69 -10.55
N GLN A 247 14.17 9.13 -10.97
CA GLN A 247 13.73 10.51 -10.87
C GLN A 247 12.51 10.63 -9.96
N ILE A 248 12.42 11.72 -9.23
CA ILE A 248 11.21 12.10 -8.48
C ILE A 248 10.67 13.36 -9.15
N THR A 249 9.42 13.28 -9.58
CA THR A 249 8.71 14.39 -10.23
C THR A 249 7.49 14.76 -9.40
N ASP A 250 7.29 16.04 -9.20
CA ASP A 250 6.15 16.59 -8.47
C ASP A 250 4.95 16.72 -9.40
N PHE A 251 3.82 16.10 -9.03
CA PHE A 251 2.55 16.21 -9.74
C PHE A 251 1.54 16.89 -8.84
N ILE A 252 0.86 17.92 -9.36
CA ILE A 252 -0.26 18.54 -8.67
C ILE A 252 -1.56 17.95 -9.21
N TYR A 253 -2.29 17.24 -8.36
CA TYR A 253 -3.61 16.72 -8.70
C TYR A 253 -4.70 17.71 -8.32
N ALA A 254 -5.77 17.75 -9.16
CA ALA A 254 -6.92 18.64 -8.96
C ALA A 254 -7.87 18.15 -7.87
N THR A 255 -7.74 16.89 -7.47
CA THR A 255 -8.62 16.21 -6.52
C THR A 255 -7.79 15.38 -5.54
N HIS A 256 -8.33 15.14 -4.36
CA HIS A 256 -7.66 14.33 -3.35
C HIS A 256 -7.45 12.90 -3.86
N PRO A 257 -6.22 12.31 -3.75
CA PRO A 257 -5.91 10.99 -4.33
C PRO A 257 -6.56 9.82 -3.60
N PHE A 258 -7.14 10.03 -2.40
CA PHE A 258 -7.86 9.00 -1.64
C PHE A 258 -9.38 9.15 -1.80
N ASP A 259 -9.85 9.21 -3.03
CA ASP A 259 -11.25 9.39 -3.41
C ASP A 259 -11.98 8.07 -3.78
N VAL A 260 -11.33 6.94 -3.53
CA VAL A 260 -11.84 5.61 -3.83
C VAL A 260 -13.04 5.28 -2.94
N VAL A 261 -14.23 5.16 -3.53
CA VAL A 261 -15.48 4.83 -2.83
C VAL A 261 -15.59 3.35 -2.48
N GLY A 262 -14.85 2.52 -3.20
CA GLY A 262 -14.75 1.09 -2.97
C GLY A 262 -13.87 0.42 -4.00
N TRP A 263 -13.42 -0.78 -3.68
CA TRP A 263 -12.63 -1.58 -4.59
C TRP A 263 -12.81 -3.07 -4.31
N ASP A 264 -12.58 -3.87 -5.33
CA ASP A 264 -12.53 -5.31 -5.20
C ASP A 264 -11.34 -5.88 -5.97
N GLY A 265 -10.77 -6.94 -5.43
CA GLY A 265 -9.62 -7.61 -6.04
C GLY A 265 -8.54 -7.96 -5.03
N TYR A 266 -7.31 -7.84 -5.49
CA TYR A 266 -6.12 -8.16 -4.73
C TYR A 266 -5.40 -6.86 -4.38
N PHE A 267 -5.23 -6.58 -3.08
CA PHE A 267 -4.46 -5.42 -2.61
C PHE A 267 -2.95 -5.66 -2.69
N TYR A 268 -2.58 -6.90 -2.98
CA TYR A 268 -1.22 -7.39 -2.98
C TYR A 268 -1.08 -8.52 -4.01
N PRO A 269 -0.13 -8.45 -4.94
CA PRO A 269 0.08 -9.46 -5.97
C PRO A 269 0.63 -10.78 -5.46
#